data_54a901b32b8adf3db594bda94f8d6541
#
_entry.id   54a901b32b8adf3db594bda94f8d6541
#
_cell.length_a   1.000
_cell.length_b   1.000
_cell.length_c   1.000
_cell.angle_alpha   90.00
_cell.angle_beta   90.00
_cell.angle_gamma   90.00
#
_symmetry.space_group_name_H-M   'P 1'
#
loop_
_entity.id
_entity.type
_entity.pdbx_description
1 polymer ?
#
loop_
_entity_poly.entity_id
_entity_poly.type
_entity_poly.pdbx_seq_one_letter_code
_entity_poly.pdbx_strand_id
1 'polypeptide(L)'
;MRVELIHRYLHLTRTVMPALTQTRSDKWPVQNDHCFQRIVLDAVCGDVWYHYVSRPAYRHLSLEQAQRAVEICENIIAGKTDLADLNRQSLFWRAKLSTSNSSKHDPKAER
;
A
#
# COMPACT_ATOMS: atom_id res chain seq x y z
N MET A 1 16.31 -14.64 -2.82
CA MET A 1 16.08 -13.52 -1.93
C MET A 1 14.86 -12.70 -2.25
N ARG A 2 14.69 -12.28 -3.48
CA ARG A 2 13.48 -11.52 -3.84
C ARG A 2 12.21 -12.32 -3.56
N VAL A 3 12.20 -13.60 -3.92
CA VAL A 3 11.03 -14.45 -3.72
C VAL A 3 10.66 -14.55 -2.25
N GLU A 4 11.64 -14.68 -1.39
CA GLU A 4 11.39 -14.78 0.04
C GLU A 4 10.79 -13.48 0.57
N LEU A 5 11.27 -12.34 0.08
CA LEU A 5 10.73 -11.05 0.49
C LEU A 5 9.30 -10.86 0.00
N ILE A 6 9.00 -11.31 -1.22
CA ILE A 6 7.65 -11.24 -1.74
C ILE A 6 6.72 -12.12 -0.90
N HIS A 7 7.15 -13.33 -0.56
CA HIS A 7 6.33 -14.21 0.29
C HIS A 7 6.08 -13.56 1.65
N ARG A 8 7.11 -12.91 2.20
CA ARG A 8 6.93 -12.23 3.48
C ARG A 8 5.97 -11.06 3.38
N TYR A 9 6.12 -10.25 2.36
CA TYR A 9 5.21 -9.13 2.12
C TYR A 9 3.76 -9.62 2.02
N LEU A 10 3.53 -10.68 1.24
CA LEU A 10 2.19 -11.22 1.08
C LEU A 10 1.66 -11.79 2.39
N HIS A 11 2.49 -12.46 3.15
CA HIS A 11 2.08 -12.99 4.44
C HIS A 11 1.71 -11.87 5.41
N LEU A 12 2.51 -10.83 5.45
CA LEU A 12 2.26 -9.70 6.36
C LEU A 12 0.96 -8.99 5.99
N THR A 13 0.73 -8.74 4.71
CA THR A 13 -0.45 -7.96 4.30
C THR A 13 -1.72 -8.80 4.23
N ARG A 14 -1.61 -10.09 3.97
CA ARG A 14 -2.80 -10.94 3.81
C ARG A 14 -3.21 -11.65 5.09
N THR A 15 -2.27 -11.88 5.98
CA THR A 15 -2.51 -12.68 7.17
C THR A 15 -2.26 -11.92 8.47
N VAL A 16 -1.06 -11.39 8.63
CA VAL A 16 -0.67 -10.80 9.91
C VAL A 16 -1.41 -9.51 10.20
N MET A 17 -1.38 -8.57 9.26
CA MET A 17 -2.00 -7.27 9.49
C MET A 17 -3.52 -7.37 9.61
N PRO A 18 -4.22 -8.14 8.76
CA PRO A 18 -5.64 -8.31 8.97
C PRO A 18 -5.99 -8.93 10.33
N ALA A 19 -5.18 -9.88 10.80
CA ALA A 19 -5.41 -10.48 12.10
C ALA A 19 -5.23 -9.47 13.24
N LEU A 20 -4.27 -8.56 13.08
CA LEU A 20 -4.01 -7.56 14.11
C LEU A 20 -5.12 -6.53 14.22
N THR A 21 -5.94 -6.38 13.19
CA THR A 21 -7.05 -5.44 13.29
C THR A 21 -8.04 -5.84 14.37
N GLN A 22 -8.04 -7.12 14.77
CA GLN A 22 -8.89 -7.57 15.87
C GLN A 22 -8.56 -6.85 17.16
N THR A 23 -7.29 -6.48 17.35
CA THR A 23 -6.86 -5.81 18.56
C THR A 23 -6.56 -4.33 18.36
N ARG A 24 -6.47 -3.88 17.12
CA ARG A 24 -6.12 -2.49 16.80
C ARG A 24 -7.16 -1.80 15.95
N SER A 25 -8.36 -2.33 15.91
CA SER A 25 -9.39 -1.82 14.99
C SER A 25 -9.73 -0.35 15.24
N ASP A 26 -9.63 0.12 16.47
CA ASP A 26 -9.95 1.50 16.77
C ASP A 26 -8.82 2.45 16.41
N LYS A 27 -7.65 1.93 16.09
CA LYS A 27 -6.51 2.76 15.73
C LYS A 27 -6.15 2.67 14.26
N TRP A 28 -6.49 1.58 13.62
CA TRP A 28 -6.14 1.37 12.22
C TRP A 28 -7.34 1.73 11.35
N PRO A 29 -7.12 2.57 10.32
CA PRO A 29 -8.22 3.05 9.46
C PRO A 29 -8.72 2.03 8.46
N VAL A 30 -7.99 0.93 8.24
CA VAL A 30 -8.35 -0.08 7.26
C VAL A 30 -8.19 -1.46 7.87
N GLN A 31 -8.83 -2.46 7.28
CA GLN A 31 -8.87 -3.79 7.89
C GLN A 31 -8.61 -4.94 6.93
N ASN A 32 -8.62 -4.73 5.63
CA ASN A 32 -8.47 -5.84 4.70
C ASN A 32 -7.16 -5.79 3.93
N ASP A 33 -6.81 -6.92 3.35
CA ASP A 33 -5.52 -7.08 2.67
C ASP A 33 -5.33 -6.12 1.50
N HIS A 34 -6.38 -5.84 0.75
CA HIS A 34 -6.27 -4.90 -0.38
C HIS A 34 -5.88 -3.51 0.09
N CYS A 35 -6.46 -3.07 1.19
CA CYS A 35 -6.14 -1.74 1.72
C CYS A 35 -4.72 -1.69 2.25
N PHE A 36 -4.28 -2.73 2.95
CA PHE A 36 -2.91 -2.76 3.44
C PHE A 36 -1.92 -2.75 2.29
N GLN A 37 -2.21 -3.52 1.23
CA GLN A 37 -1.31 -3.58 0.08
C GLN A 37 -1.27 -2.24 -0.64
N ARG A 38 -2.42 -1.58 -0.82
CA ARG A 38 -2.46 -0.26 -1.42
C ARG A 38 -1.58 0.72 -0.67
N ILE A 39 -1.76 0.78 0.64
CA ILE A 39 -1.04 1.75 1.47
C ILE A 39 0.47 1.49 1.42
N VAL A 40 0.86 0.24 1.57
CA VAL A 40 2.27 -0.13 1.57
C VAL A 40 2.91 0.14 0.20
N LEU A 41 2.25 -0.27 -0.86
CA LEU A 41 2.81 -0.10 -2.20
C LEU A 41 2.89 1.37 -2.61
N ASP A 42 1.87 2.16 -2.26
CA ASP A 42 1.92 3.60 -2.52
C ASP A 42 3.10 4.23 -1.75
N ALA A 43 3.31 3.80 -0.52
CA ALA A 43 4.44 4.31 0.27
C ALA A 43 5.78 3.91 -0.34
N VAL A 44 5.88 2.69 -0.85
CA VAL A 44 7.11 2.23 -1.51
C VAL A 44 7.43 3.10 -2.72
N CYS A 45 6.42 3.42 -3.52
CA CYS A 45 6.63 4.16 -4.75
C CYS A 45 6.62 5.68 -4.56
N GLY A 46 6.13 6.15 -3.42
CA GLY A 46 6.02 7.58 -3.18
C GLY A 46 4.90 8.22 -3.99
N ASP A 47 3.96 7.43 -4.48
CA ASP A 47 2.85 7.87 -5.30
C ASP A 47 1.95 6.66 -5.52
N VAL A 48 0.95 6.80 -6.37
CA VAL A 48 0.06 5.69 -6.73
C VAL A 48 0.91 4.59 -7.38
N TRP A 49 0.90 3.40 -6.79
CA TRP A 49 1.89 2.37 -7.12
C TRP A 49 1.80 1.85 -8.56
N TYR A 50 0.60 1.75 -9.11
CA TYR A 50 0.47 1.15 -10.44
C TYR A 50 0.95 2.05 -11.57
N HIS A 51 1.44 3.24 -11.25
CA HIS A 51 2.15 4.05 -12.24
C HIS A 51 3.60 3.60 -12.38
N TYR A 52 4.10 2.80 -11.44
CA TYR A 52 5.51 2.41 -11.39
C TYR A 52 5.72 0.91 -11.45
N VAL A 53 4.71 0.13 -11.09
CA VAL A 53 4.83 -1.32 -11.00
C VAL A 53 3.64 -1.94 -11.73
N SER A 54 3.91 -2.91 -12.60
CA SER A 54 2.86 -3.58 -13.34
C SER A 54 2.02 -4.48 -12.43
N ARG A 55 0.82 -4.76 -12.83
CA ARG A 55 -0.07 -5.65 -12.09
C ARG A 55 0.18 -7.10 -12.48
N PRO A 56 0.11 -8.03 -11.59
CA PRO A 56 -0.06 -7.82 -10.13
C PRO A 56 1.27 -7.42 -9.52
N ALA A 57 1.21 -6.53 -8.56
CA ALA A 57 2.41 -5.93 -8.00
C ALA A 57 3.42 -6.95 -7.50
N TYR A 58 2.94 -7.97 -6.79
CA TYR A 58 3.85 -8.93 -6.16
C TYR A 58 4.74 -9.65 -7.17
N ARG A 59 4.34 -9.70 -8.44
CA ARG A 59 5.16 -10.33 -9.46
C ARG A 59 6.19 -9.39 -10.07
N HIS A 60 6.01 -8.10 -9.89
CA HIS A 60 6.82 -7.11 -10.59
C HIS A 60 7.64 -6.20 -9.67
N LEU A 61 7.55 -6.39 -8.36
CA LEU A 61 8.38 -5.61 -7.45
C LEU A 61 9.85 -6.00 -7.62
N SER A 62 10.72 -4.99 -7.67
CA SER A 62 12.15 -5.25 -7.68
C SER A 62 12.58 -5.75 -6.31
N LEU A 63 13.82 -6.22 -6.20
CA LEU A 63 14.35 -6.63 -4.91
C LEU A 63 14.29 -5.47 -3.91
N GLU A 64 14.68 -4.29 -4.33
CA GLU A 64 14.68 -3.12 -3.45
C GLU A 64 13.27 -2.73 -3.03
N GLN A 65 12.33 -2.78 -3.97
CA GLN A 65 10.94 -2.48 -3.66
C GLN A 65 10.37 -3.51 -2.68
N ALA A 66 10.69 -4.77 -2.87
CA ALA A 66 10.22 -5.82 -1.98
C ALA A 66 10.79 -5.65 -0.58
N GLN A 67 12.07 -5.30 -0.47
CA GLN A 67 12.69 -5.01 0.81
C GLN A 67 12.01 -3.86 1.52
N ARG A 68 11.73 -2.80 0.77
CA ARG A 68 11.08 -1.63 1.33
C ARG A 68 9.65 -1.95 1.78
N ALA A 69 8.93 -2.76 1.00
CA ALA A 69 7.58 -3.14 1.35
C ALA A 69 7.54 -3.92 2.67
N VAL A 70 8.45 -4.88 2.83
CA VAL A 70 8.54 -5.65 4.06
C VAL A 70 8.89 -4.73 5.24
N GLU A 71 9.83 -3.84 5.04
CA GLU A 71 10.25 -2.91 6.08
C GLU A 71 9.10 -2.03 6.55
N ILE A 72 8.33 -1.51 5.60
CA ILE A 72 7.18 -0.67 5.93
C ILE A 72 6.16 -1.48 6.73
N CYS A 73 5.85 -2.69 6.29
CA CYS A 73 4.91 -3.55 7.00
C CYS A 73 5.37 -3.80 8.44
N GLU A 74 6.64 -4.13 8.60
CA GLU A 74 7.16 -4.44 9.92
C GLU A 74 7.17 -3.21 10.83
N ASN A 75 7.45 -2.05 10.28
CA ASN A 75 7.42 -0.82 11.05
C ASN A 75 6.01 -0.46 11.49
N ILE A 76 5.01 -0.72 10.64
CA ILE A 76 3.63 -0.50 11.01
C ILE A 76 3.24 -1.43 12.16
N ILE A 77 3.60 -2.69 12.04
CA ILE A 77 3.26 -3.69 13.05
C ILE A 77 3.93 -3.36 14.38
N ALA A 78 5.16 -2.88 14.33
CA ALA A 78 5.91 -2.53 15.53
C ALA A 78 5.48 -1.20 16.14
N GLY A 79 4.61 -0.46 15.47
CA GLY A 79 4.17 0.83 15.99
C GLY A 79 5.14 1.96 15.71
N LYS A 80 6.16 1.73 14.88
CA LYS A 80 7.13 2.75 14.55
C LYS A 80 6.64 3.69 13.46
N THR A 81 5.72 3.23 12.64
CA THR A 81 5.14 4.01 11.57
C THR A 81 3.63 4.02 11.74
N ASP A 82 3.02 5.21 11.64
CA ASP A 82 1.58 5.34 11.83
C ASP A 82 0.86 4.98 10.54
N LEU A 83 0.11 3.90 10.57
CA LEU A 83 -0.66 3.44 9.40
C LEU A 83 -1.64 4.51 8.94
N ALA A 84 -2.23 5.26 9.87
CA ALA A 84 -3.17 6.30 9.50
C ALA A 84 -2.51 7.39 8.66
N ASP A 85 -1.27 7.74 8.98
CA ASP A 85 -0.53 8.73 8.20
C ASP A 85 -0.26 8.22 6.79
N LEU A 86 0.17 6.97 6.67
CA LEU A 86 0.42 6.40 5.35
C LEU A 86 -0.86 6.29 4.54
N ASN A 87 -1.97 5.98 5.20
CA ASN A 87 -3.25 5.91 4.53
C ASN A 87 -3.67 7.29 4.01
N ARG A 88 -3.51 8.33 4.82
CA ARG A 88 -3.82 9.69 4.39
C ARG A 88 -2.98 10.11 3.20
N GLN A 89 -1.70 9.74 3.23
CA GLN A 89 -0.81 10.04 2.12
C GLN A 89 -1.25 9.35 0.84
N SER A 90 -1.58 8.07 0.95
CA SER A 90 -2.05 7.28 -0.19
C SER A 90 -3.32 7.90 -0.77
N LEU A 91 -4.28 8.24 0.08
CA LEU A 91 -5.53 8.84 -0.36
C LEU A 91 -5.31 10.21 -0.99
N PHE A 92 -4.37 10.98 -0.45
CA PHE A 92 -4.03 12.28 -1.02
C PHE A 92 -3.52 12.14 -2.45
N TRP A 93 -2.61 11.20 -2.69
CA TRP A 93 -2.09 10.97 -4.04
C TRP A 93 -3.20 10.56 -4.99
N ARG A 94 -4.11 9.72 -4.53
CA ARG A 94 -5.21 9.24 -5.38
C ARG A 94 -6.23 10.32 -5.67
N ALA A 95 -6.49 11.18 -4.71
CA ALA A 95 -7.38 12.31 -4.90
C ALA A 95 -6.78 13.30 -5.90
N LYS A 96 -5.48 13.53 -5.81
CA LYS A 96 -4.79 14.42 -6.72
C LYS A 96 -4.84 13.89 -8.14
N LEU A 97 -4.64 12.58 -8.30
CA LEU A 97 -4.74 11.96 -9.60
C LEU A 97 -6.13 12.11 -10.17
N SER A 98 -7.15 11.89 -9.37
CA SER A 98 -8.52 12.01 -9.78
C SER A 98 -8.86 13.43 -10.20
N THR A 99 -8.40 14.39 -9.42
CA THR A 99 -8.60 15.81 -9.74
C THR A 99 -7.94 16.17 -11.07
N SER A 100 -6.74 15.67 -11.28
CA SER A 100 -6.07 15.92 -12.55
C SER A 100 -6.83 15.34 -13.70
N ASN A 101 -7.35 14.15 -13.55
CA ASN A 101 -8.13 13.53 -14.59
C ASN A 101 -9.38 14.31 -14.88
N SER A 102 -10.04 14.78 -13.85
CA SER A 102 -11.24 15.56 -14.03
C SER A 102 -10.97 16.83 -14.78
N SER A 103 -9.89 17.49 -14.46
CA SER A 103 -9.61 18.74 -15.12
C SER A 103 -9.27 18.56 -16.57
N LYS A 104 -8.90 17.36 -16.99
CA LYS A 104 -8.63 17.16 -18.36
C LYS A 104 -9.84 17.01 -19.15
N HIS A 105 -10.91 16.77 -18.60
CA HIS A 105 -12.00 16.83 -19.34
C HIS A 105 -12.85 15.69 -19.31
N ASP A 106 -12.51 14.63 -19.57
CA ASP A 106 -13.39 13.57 -19.76
C ASP A 106 -13.48 12.80 -18.49
N PRO A 107 -14.51 13.00 -17.74
CA PRO A 107 -14.61 12.37 -16.46
C PRO A 107 -14.68 10.90 -16.54
N LYS A 108 -15.17 10.33 -17.65
CA LYS A 108 -15.25 8.97 -17.62
C LYS A 108 -13.97 8.33 -17.82
N ALA A 109 -13.02 9.03 -18.28
CA ALA A 109 -11.74 8.47 -18.42
C ALA A 109 -11.21 8.04 -17.13
N GLU A 110 -11.74 8.60 -16.11
CA GLU A 110 -11.26 8.31 -14.95
C GLU A 110 -11.72 7.18 -14.38
N ARG A 111 -12.46 6.66 -14.83
CA ARG A 111 -12.98 5.71 -14.24
C ARG A 111 -12.72 4.80 -14.45
#